data_57abbb8f3a7f34e4f0713146cd23d9ea
#
_entry.id   57abbb8f3a7f34e4f0713146cd23d9ea
#
_cell.length_a   1.000
_cell.length_b   1.000
_cell.length_c   1.000
_cell.angle_alpha   90.00
_cell.angle_beta   90.00
_cell.angle_gamma   90.00
#
_symmetry.space_group_name_H-M   'P 1'
#
loop_
_entity.id
_entity.type
_entity.pdbx_description
1 polymer ?
#
loop_
_entity_poly.entity_id
_entity_poly.type
_entity_poly.pdbx_seq_one_letter_code
_entity_poly.pdbx_strand_id
1 'polypeptide(L)'
;VYNISVFMKCVFKTCSNEGLYELSNKFPIPHIASADAYIECKLLSLEEVNGKFKAVCKPINVVIKRSTPRTFNRAFPAIIEALIYYTKIKPFKKLKLEKEFKKLIERLMHCKYIVEHSTSNKEYLEYIEKIISEALKEVG
;
A
#
# COMPACT_ATOMS: atom_id res chain seq x y z
N VAL A 1 -2.99 8.83 3.05
CA VAL A 1 -2.12 9.10 1.89
C VAL A 1 -2.85 8.74 0.61
N TYR A 2 -3.02 9.69 -0.28
CA TYR A 2 -3.66 9.47 -1.60
C TYR A 2 -2.62 9.68 -2.72
N ASN A 3 -1.55 8.89 -2.65
CA ASN A 3 -0.44 8.95 -3.61
C ASN A 3 0.11 7.55 -3.86
N ILE A 4 -0.22 6.98 -5.02
CA ILE A 4 0.19 5.61 -5.39
C ILE A 4 1.71 5.50 -5.47
N SER A 5 2.42 6.53 -5.93
CA SER A 5 3.88 6.45 -6.07
C SER A 5 4.58 6.17 -4.72
N VAL A 6 4.02 6.66 -3.62
CA VAL A 6 4.51 6.35 -2.26
C VAL A 6 4.42 4.84 -1.98
N PHE A 7 3.27 4.23 -2.28
CA PHE A 7 3.07 2.79 -2.07
C PHE A 7 3.97 1.96 -3.00
N MET A 8 4.12 2.37 -4.27
CA MET A 8 5.03 1.74 -5.22
C MET A 8 6.49 1.77 -4.72
N LYS A 9 6.94 2.92 -4.23
CA LYS A 9 8.29 3.07 -3.64
C LYS A 9 8.50 2.14 -2.45
N CYS A 10 7.53 2.08 -1.53
CA CYS A 10 7.61 1.23 -0.36
C CYS A 10 7.67 -0.27 -0.69
N VAL A 11 6.89 -0.72 -1.67
CA VAL A 11 6.80 -2.14 -2.04
C VAL A 11 8.01 -2.60 -2.85
N PHE A 12 8.40 -1.84 -3.87
CA PHE A 12 9.49 -2.23 -4.78
C PHE A 12 10.89 -1.80 -4.31
N LYS A 13 10.98 -0.97 -3.26
CA LYS A 13 12.25 -0.47 -2.70
C LYS A 13 13.20 0.14 -3.75
N THR A 14 12.63 0.75 -4.79
CA THR A 14 13.36 1.18 -5.99
C THR A 14 13.95 2.59 -5.90
N CYS A 15 13.71 3.32 -4.81
CA CYS A 15 14.13 4.72 -4.68
C CYS A 15 14.70 5.00 -3.30
N SER A 16 15.53 6.06 -3.22
CA SER A 16 15.90 6.67 -1.94
C SER A 16 14.66 7.11 -1.17
N ASN A 17 14.70 7.06 0.15
CA ASN A 17 13.63 7.56 1.02
C ASN A 17 13.61 9.09 1.10
N GLU A 18 14.41 9.76 0.28
CA GLU A 18 14.57 11.21 0.27
C GLU A 18 13.24 11.90 -0.07
N GLY A 19 12.82 12.84 0.77
CA GLY A 19 11.54 13.54 0.63
C GLY A 19 10.28 12.70 0.88
N LEU A 20 10.43 11.42 1.27
CA LEU A 20 9.27 10.56 1.57
C LEU A 20 8.69 10.85 2.96
N TYR A 21 9.54 11.22 3.90
CA TYR A 21 9.18 11.46 5.28
C TYR A 21 9.51 12.87 5.71
N GLU A 22 8.67 13.42 6.58
CA GLU A 22 8.88 14.66 7.33
C GLU A 22 8.74 14.37 8.82
N LEU A 23 9.43 15.14 9.67
CA LEU A 23 9.22 15.07 11.11
C LEU A 23 7.99 15.88 11.50
N SER A 24 7.24 15.40 12.47
CA SER A 24 6.15 16.16 13.05
C SER A 24 6.68 17.37 13.82
N ASN A 25 5.93 18.47 13.77
CA ASN A 25 6.27 19.69 14.49
C ASN A 25 6.14 19.55 16.02
N LYS A 26 5.33 18.64 16.50
CA LYS A 26 5.00 18.49 17.92
C LYS A 26 5.77 17.38 18.60
N PHE A 27 6.02 16.29 17.88
CA PHE A 27 6.75 15.13 18.37
C PHE A 27 7.80 14.72 17.33
N PRO A 28 8.99 14.21 17.73
CA PRO A 28 10.02 13.78 16.79
C PRO A 28 9.68 12.44 16.13
N ILE A 29 8.46 12.34 15.56
CA ILE A 29 7.92 11.14 14.92
C ILE A 29 7.84 11.41 13.41
N PRO A 30 8.45 10.57 12.57
CA PRO A 30 8.33 10.72 11.12
C PRO A 30 6.92 10.37 10.65
N HIS A 31 6.42 11.14 9.67
CA HIS A 31 5.21 10.85 8.94
C HIS A 31 5.46 10.97 7.43
N ILE A 32 4.58 10.40 6.61
CA ILE A 32 4.69 10.52 5.16
C ILE A 32 4.41 11.96 4.74
N ALA A 33 5.38 12.60 4.07
CA ALA A 33 5.34 14.01 3.68
C ALA A 33 4.09 14.36 2.86
N SER A 34 3.67 13.49 1.93
CA SER A 34 2.50 13.67 1.05
C SER A 34 1.17 13.21 1.67
N ALA A 35 1.12 12.95 2.99
CA ALA A 35 -0.14 12.59 3.66
C ALA A 35 -1.11 13.78 3.71
N ASP A 36 -2.37 13.55 3.37
CA ASP A 36 -3.44 14.56 3.51
C ASP A 36 -3.81 14.82 4.97
N ALA A 37 -3.61 13.80 5.82
CA ALA A 37 -3.75 13.85 7.26
C ALA A 37 -2.94 12.74 7.91
N TYR A 38 -2.60 12.90 9.17
CA TYR A 38 -1.98 11.86 9.98
C TYR A 38 -2.41 11.95 11.46
N ILE A 39 -2.30 10.82 12.12
CA ILE A 39 -2.61 10.68 13.55
C ILE A 39 -1.34 10.18 14.24
N GLU A 40 -0.87 10.93 15.23
CA GLU A 40 0.21 10.51 16.10
C GLU A 40 -0.37 9.76 17.30
N CYS A 41 0.17 8.59 17.56
CA CYS A 41 -0.34 7.71 18.59
C CYS A 41 0.75 7.34 19.59
N LYS A 42 0.38 7.21 20.86
CA LYS A 42 1.20 6.57 21.88
C LYS A 42 0.81 5.09 21.97
N LEU A 43 1.79 4.20 21.86
CA LEU A 43 1.59 2.77 22.08
C LEU A 43 1.26 2.54 23.57
N LEU A 44 0.17 1.86 23.86
CA LEU A 44 -0.26 1.48 25.21
C LEU A 44 0.09 0.02 25.52
N SER A 45 -0.20 -0.90 24.59
CA SER A 45 0.17 -2.31 24.74
C SER A 45 0.48 -2.93 23.38
N LEU A 46 1.32 -3.96 23.40
CA LEU A 46 1.65 -4.81 22.25
C LEU A 46 1.57 -6.26 22.72
N GLU A 47 0.71 -7.03 22.09
CA GLU A 47 0.46 -8.44 22.41
C GLU A 47 0.62 -9.29 21.16
N GLU A 48 1.21 -10.47 21.31
CA GLU A 48 1.23 -11.47 20.24
C GLU A 48 0.02 -12.38 20.37
N VAL A 49 -0.80 -12.45 19.31
CA VAL A 49 -2.00 -13.28 19.23
C VAL A 49 -1.98 -14.07 17.93
N ASN A 50 -1.89 -15.39 18.01
CA ASN A 50 -1.89 -16.30 16.86
C ASN A 50 -0.82 -15.96 15.80
N GLY A 51 0.39 -15.64 16.22
CA GLY A 51 1.52 -15.27 15.34
C GLY A 51 1.38 -13.89 14.68
N LYS A 52 0.46 -13.05 15.18
CA LYS A 52 0.27 -11.66 14.77
C LYS A 52 0.41 -10.74 15.98
N PHE A 53 0.88 -9.53 15.74
CA PHE A 53 0.94 -8.51 16.78
C PHE A 53 -0.32 -7.65 16.79
N LYS A 54 -0.93 -7.51 17.96
CA LYS A 54 -2.03 -6.58 18.24
C LYS A 54 -1.47 -5.41 19.04
N ALA A 55 -1.49 -4.21 18.45
CA ALA A 55 -1.10 -2.98 19.12
C ALA A 55 -2.34 -2.19 19.55
N VAL A 56 -2.38 -1.73 20.80
CA VAL A 56 -3.38 -0.77 21.28
C VAL A 56 -2.70 0.58 21.39
N CYS A 57 -3.23 1.57 20.68
CA CYS A 57 -2.64 2.89 20.60
C CYS A 57 -3.65 3.97 21.05
N LYS A 58 -3.16 4.99 21.76
CA LYS A 58 -3.94 6.17 22.13
C LYS A 58 -3.57 7.32 21.18
N PRO A 59 -4.51 7.91 20.45
CA PRO A 59 -4.27 9.13 19.69
C PRO A 59 -3.85 10.27 20.62
N ILE A 60 -2.77 10.97 20.27
CA ILE A 60 -2.23 12.11 21.03
C ILE A 60 -2.23 13.40 20.23
N ASN A 61 -2.22 13.29 18.90
CA ASN A 61 -2.30 14.44 18.01
C ASN A 61 -2.91 14.04 16.66
N VAL A 62 -3.72 14.94 16.08
CA VAL A 62 -4.31 14.77 14.75
C VAL A 62 -3.98 15.99 13.93
N VAL A 63 -3.38 15.79 12.77
CA VAL A 63 -3.03 16.87 11.84
C VAL A 63 -3.74 16.64 10.52
N ILE A 64 -4.46 17.65 10.05
CA ILE A 64 -5.14 17.67 8.75
C ILE A 64 -4.41 18.69 7.88
N LYS A 65 -3.68 18.21 6.86
CA LYS A 65 -2.97 19.04 5.88
C LYS A 65 -3.88 19.46 4.72
N ARG A 66 -4.88 18.64 4.40
CA ARG A 66 -5.83 18.88 3.31
C ARG A 66 -7.26 18.69 3.81
N SER A 67 -8.04 19.76 3.77
CA SER A 67 -9.47 19.77 4.13
C SER A 67 -10.42 19.48 2.97
N THR A 68 -9.96 19.61 1.72
CA THR A 68 -10.80 19.41 0.53
C THR A 68 -10.92 17.92 0.20
N PRO A 69 -12.12 17.37 0.10
CA PRO A 69 -12.31 15.97 -0.28
C PRO A 69 -11.79 15.72 -1.71
N ARG A 70 -11.35 14.48 -1.97
CA ARG A 70 -10.95 14.02 -3.30
C ARG A 70 -12.11 13.31 -3.97
N THR A 71 -12.22 13.43 -5.28
CA THR A 71 -13.15 12.62 -6.06
C THR A 71 -12.76 11.15 -5.97
N PHE A 72 -13.73 10.28 -5.72
CA PHE A 72 -13.51 8.84 -5.71
C PHE A 72 -13.14 8.33 -7.12
N ASN A 73 -12.10 7.52 -7.20
CA ASN A 73 -11.68 6.85 -8.42
C ASN A 73 -11.40 5.37 -8.10
N ARG A 74 -12.03 4.46 -8.83
CA ARG A 74 -11.89 3.01 -8.62
C ARG A 74 -10.49 2.48 -8.90
N ALA A 75 -9.74 3.11 -9.79
CA ALA A 75 -8.38 2.69 -10.14
C ALA A 75 -7.42 2.79 -8.94
N PHE A 76 -7.53 3.85 -8.13
CA PHE A 76 -6.64 4.04 -6.97
C PHE A 76 -6.71 2.87 -5.98
N PRO A 77 -7.87 2.51 -5.40
CA PRO A 77 -7.95 1.38 -4.48
C PRO A 77 -7.61 0.05 -5.15
N ALA A 78 -7.91 -0.15 -6.44
CA ALA A 78 -7.55 -1.36 -7.16
C ALA A 78 -6.02 -1.53 -7.27
N ILE A 79 -5.26 -0.47 -7.51
CA ILE A 79 -3.79 -0.53 -7.52
C ILE A 79 -3.25 -0.86 -6.12
N ILE A 80 -3.82 -0.28 -5.05
CA ILE A 80 -3.42 -0.60 -3.68
C ILE A 80 -3.67 -2.08 -3.37
N GLU A 81 -4.84 -2.61 -3.73
CA GLU A 81 -5.15 -4.04 -3.57
C GLU A 81 -4.17 -4.92 -4.37
N ALA A 82 -3.84 -4.55 -5.60
CA ALA A 82 -2.87 -5.26 -6.41
C ALA A 82 -1.48 -5.30 -5.73
N LEU A 83 -1.03 -4.21 -5.14
CA LEU A 83 0.21 -4.18 -4.36
C LEU A 83 0.17 -5.10 -3.15
N ILE A 84 -0.96 -5.13 -2.41
CA ILE A 84 -1.16 -6.03 -1.28
C ILE A 84 -1.11 -7.49 -1.74
N TYR A 85 -1.74 -7.83 -2.87
CA TYR A 85 -1.66 -9.18 -3.43
C TYR A 85 -0.24 -9.53 -3.88
N TYR A 86 0.45 -8.62 -4.53
CA TYR A 86 1.84 -8.81 -4.95
C TYR A 86 2.75 -9.17 -3.75
N THR A 87 2.63 -8.48 -2.62
CA THR A 87 3.46 -8.77 -1.44
C THR A 87 3.27 -10.17 -0.87
N LYS A 88 2.13 -10.83 -1.17
CA LYS A 88 1.80 -12.20 -0.71
C LYS A 88 2.30 -13.29 -1.65
N ILE A 89 2.74 -12.97 -2.87
CA ILE A 89 3.19 -13.97 -3.86
C ILE A 89 4.34 -14.81 -3.32
N LYS A 90 5.44 -14.17 -2.91
CA LYS A 90 6.61 -14.87 -2.36
C LYS A 90 6.29 -15.73 -1.13
N PRO A 91 5.58 -15.22 -0.11
CA PRO A 91 5.14 -16.03 1.02
C PRO A 91 4.32 -17.27 0.61
N PHE A 92 3.35 -17.12 -0.28
CA PHE A 92 2.49 -18.24 -0.69
C PHE A 92 3.25 -19.28 -1.51
N LYS A 93 4.15 -18.85 -2.40
CA LYS A 93 5.04 -19.75 -3.13
C LYS A 93 5.95 -20.54 -2.17
N LYS A 94 6.55 -19.85 -1.18
CA LYS A 94 7.43 -20.49 -0.17
C LYS A 94 6.67 -21.53 0.68
N LEU A 95 5.43 -21.25 1.01
CA LEU A 95 4.57 -22.17 1.80
C LEU A 95 3.89 -23.24 0.95
N LYS A 96 4.13 -23.29 -0.37
CA LYS A 96 3.53 -24.23 -1.33
C LYS A 96 1.99 -24.21 -1.31
N LEU A 97 1.39 -23.05 -1.12
CA LEU A 97 -0.06 -22.84 -1.07
C LEU A 97 -0.60 -22.64 -2.49
N GLU A 98 -0.58 -23.67 -3.33
CA GLU A 98 -0.88 -23.57 -4.76
C GLU A 98 -2.29 -23.04 -5.07
N LYS A 99 -3.30 -23.50 -4.31
CA LYS A 99 -4.70 -23.08 -4.50
C LYS A 99 -4.87 -21.59 -4.17
N GLU A 100 -4.30 -21.14 -3.08
CA GLU A 100 -4.33 -19.74 -2.63
C GLU A 100 -3.51 -18.86 -3.58
N PHE A 101 -2.39 -19.37 -4.05
CA PHE A 101 -1.54 -18.70 -5.03
C PHE A 101 -2.29 -18.46 -6.35
N LYS A 102 -2.98 -19.47 -6.90
CA LYS A 102 -3.79 -19.32 -8.11
C LYS A 102 -4.87 -18.25 -7.94
N LYS A 103 -5.61 -18.29 -6.83
CA LYS A 103 -6.61 -17.25 -6.49
C LYS A 103 -6.00 -15.86 -6.38
N LEU A 104 -4.76 -15.76 -5.90
CA LEU A 104 -4.05 -14.49 -5.78
C LEU A 104 -3.77 -13.88 -7.15
N ILE A 105 -3.31 -14.69 -8.11
CA ILE A 105 -3.09 -14.26 -9.49
C ILE A 105 -4.41 -13.83 -10.16
N GLU A 106 -5.47 -14.59 -10.00
CA GLU A 106 -6.81 -14.23 -10.51
C GLU A 106 -7.27 -12.85 -9.99
N ARG A 107 -7.07 -12.57 -8.69
CA ARG A 107 -7.40 -11.28 -8.08
C ARG A 107 -6.52 -10.15 -8.61
N LEU A 108 -5.24 -10.39 -8.82
CA LEU A 108 -4.34 -9.43 -9.46
C LEU A 108 -4.81 -9.05 -10.86
N MET A 109 -5.17 -10.03 -11.68
CA MET A 109 -5.70 -9.79 -13.03
C MET A 109 -7.03 -9.02 -12.98
N HIS A 110 -7.88 -9.30 -11.98
CA HIS A 110 -9.10 -8.52 -11.77
C HIS A 110 -8.82 -7.06 -11.40
N CYS A 111 -7.81 -6.79 -10.56
CA CYS A 111 -7.38 -5.42 -10.26
C CYS A 111 -6.90 -4.71 -11.54
N LYS A 112 -6.11 -5.38 -12.39
CA LYS A 112 -5.70 -4.84 -13.69
C LYS A 112 -6.92 -4.43 -14.52
N TYR A 113 -7.88 -5.33 -14.68
CA TYR A 113 -9.13 -5.04 -15.40
C TYR A 113 -9.85 -3.80 -14.86
N ILE A 114 -9.99 -3.68 -13.54
CA ILE A 114 -10.62 -2.49 -12.91
C ILE A 114 -9.87 -1.21 -13.28
N VAL A 115 -8.54 -1.21 -13.19
CA VAL A 115 -7.72 -0.03 -13.50
C VAL A 115 -7.90 0.40 -14.95
N GLU A 116 -7.75 -0.53 -15.90
CA GLU A 116 -7.87 -0.28 -17.33
C GLU A 116 -9.24 0.30 -17.72
N HIS A 117 -10.32 -0.11 -17.02
CA HIS A 117 -11.68 0.35 -17.31
C HIS A 117 -12.16 1.53 -16.44
N SER A 118 -11.31 2.03 -15.52
CA SER A 118 -11.70 3.09 -14.59
C SER A 118 -10.92 4.38 -14.78
N THR A 119 -9.84 4.38 -15.56
CA THR A 119 -9.00 5.58 -15.74
C THR A 119 -8.27 5.57 -17.07
N SER A 120 -8.04 6.78 -17.61
CA SER A 120 -7.12 7.05 -18.70
C SER A 120 -5.77 7.64 -18.22
N ASN A 121 -5.55 7.71 -16.91
CA ASN A 121 -4.30 8.21 -16.34
C ASN A 121 -3.17 7.24 -16.66
N LYS A 122 -2.22 7.68 -17.50
CA LYS A 122 -1.09 6.86 -17.96
C LYS A 122 -0.23 6.33 -16.80
N GLU A 123 0.01 7.16 -15.79
CA GLU A 123 0.80 6.76 -14.61
C GLU A 123 0.14 5.58 -13.86
N TYR A 124 -1.20 5.57 -13.73
CA TYR A 124 -1.93 4.47 -13.10
C TYR A 124 -1.88 3.19 -13.93
N LEU A 125 -1.97 3.31 -15.26
CA LEU A 125 -1.83 2.19 -16.17
C LEU A 125 -0.40 1.61 -16.11
N GLU A 126 0.63 2.43 -16.08
CA GLU A 126 2.02 2.01 -15.93
C GLU A 126 2.27 1.31 -14.57
N TYR A 127 1.68 1.81 -13.48
CA TYR A 127 1.80 1.17 -12.17
C TYR A 127 1.20 -0.22 -12.14
N ILE A 128 -0.01 -0.40 -12.66
CA ILE A 128 -0.64 -1.73 -12.66
C ILE A 128 0.11 -2.70 -13.56
N GLU A 129 0.58 -2.29 -14.72
CA GLU A 129 1.39 -3.11 -15.61
C GLU A 129 2.71 -3.54 -14.93
N LYS A 130 3.37 -2.62 -14.24
CA LYS A 130 4.59 -2.95 -13.48
C LYS A 130 4.31 -3.99 -12.41
N ILE A 131 3.24 -3.84 -11.63
CA ILE A 131 2.86 -4.80 -10.58
C ILE A 131 2.62 -6.18 -11.18
N ILE A 132 1.86 -6.26 -12.28
CA ILE A 132 1.56 -7.53 -12.96
C ILE A 132 2.83 -8.16 -13.52
N SER A 133 3.67 -7.39 -14.21
CA SER A 133 4.91 -7.91 -14.79
C SER A 133 5.86 -8.47 -13.72
N GLU A 134 6.03 -7.78 -12.61
CA GLU A 134 6.83 -8.27 -11.49
C GLU A 134 6.20 -9.51 -10.82
N ALA A 135 4.86 -9.55 -10.71
CA ALA A 135 4.15 -10.71 -10.20
C ALA A 135 4.37 -11.95 -11.07
N LEU A 136 4.29 -11.80 -12.39
CA LEU A 136 4.48 -12.92 -13.34
C LEU A 136 5.90 -13.47 -13.35
N LYS A 137 6.93 -12.63 -13.13
CA LYS A 137 8.31 -13.11 -12.95
C LYS A 137 8.47 -14.07 -11.76
N GLU A 138 7.66 -13.90 -10.72
CA GLU A 138 7.68 -14.78 -9.56
C GLU A 138 6.89 -16.09 -9.80
N VAL A 139 6.07 -16.16 -10.86
CA VAL A 139 5.28 -17.36 -11.22
C VAL A 139 6.15 -18.39 -11.94
N GLY A 140 7.05 -17.93 -12.82
CA GLY A 140 8.02 -18.79 -13.52
C GLY A 140 9.17 -19.16 -12.64
#